data_bb54726dbf7a0e42d53e51698e76bd4a
#
_entry.id   bb54726dbf7a0e42d53e51698e76bd4a
#
_cell.length_a   1.000
_cell.length_b   1.000
_cell.length_c   1.000
_cell.angle_alpha   90.00
_cell.angle_beta   90.00
_cell.angle_gamma   90.00
#
_symmetry.space_group_name_H-M   'P 1'
#
loop_
_entity.id
_entity.type
_entity.pdbx_description
1 polymer ?
#
loop_
_entity_poly.entity_id
_entity_poly.type
_entity_poly.pdbx_seq_one_letter_code
_entity_poly.pdbx_strand_id
1 'polypeptide(L)'
;MTMIDVFNEAIKPKAEPPRKPLTKAMIDFTKPILEKWFFEIGFNPNEVERSQLDTLIAWVAEYGISMAHPDQCDRPAKCLMLCGQCGRGKTMLAKLLHKKFVLSFWNADELDKIAVDEENASYFTLRTIYGGESDLVIDDIGAETLRTRYGNAPEFPQMLQRIYDAWKYRGKLIIATTNLGLSAVGIQMFAQRYGERTAERLAEMFLPVYLTGETNFRRYGN
;
A
#
# COMPACT_ATOMS: atom_id res chain seq x y z
N MET A 1 30.26 -5.90 -20.76
CA MET A 1 28.90 -5.73 -20.24
C MET A 1 28.72 -4.26 -19.92
N THR A 2 27.90 -3.55 -20.68
CA THR A 2 27.68 -2.11 -20.48
C THR A 2 26.68 -1.89 -19.34
N MET A 3 26.64 -0.67 -18.76
CA MET A 3 25.64 -0.33 -17.74
C MET A 3 24.19 -0.56 -18.25
N ILE A 4 23.98 -0.41 -19.57
CA ILE A 4 22.70 -0.68 -20.24
C ILE A 4 22.39 -2.18 -20.25
N ASP A 5 23.38 -3.06 -20.40
CA ASP A 5 23.20 -4.51 -20.37
C ASP A 5 22.80 -4.96 -18.95
N VAL A 6 23.43 -4.40 -17.93
CA VAL A 6 23.09 -4.66 -16.51
C VAL A 6 21.68 -4.19 -16.19
N PHE A 7 21.27 -3.02 -16.74
CA PHE A 7 19.94 -2.48 -16.57
C PHE A 7 18.89 -3.35 -17.27
N ASN A 8 19.18 -3.79 -18.49
CA ASN A 8 18.27 -4.64 -19.26
C ASN A 8 18.14 -6.06 -18.67
N GLU A 9 19.19 -6.59 -18.06
CA GLU A 9 19.12 -7.87 -17.32
C GLU A 9 18.33 -7.74 -16.02
N ALA A 10 18.46 -6.61 -15.31
CA ALA A 10 17.69 -6.33 -14.09
C ALA A 10 16.20 -6.08 -14.36
N ILE A 11 15.84 -5.67 -15.60
CA ILE A 11 14.45 -5.38 -16.04
C ILE A 11 13.77 -6.61 -16.64
N LYS A 12 14.52 -7.66 -17.03
CA LYS A 12 13.88 -8.89 -17.52
C LYS A 12 12.98 -9.47 -16.43
N PRO A 13 11.66 -9.59 -16.67
CA PRO A 13 10.81 -10.32 -15.75
C PRO A 13 11.39 -11.73 -15.64
N LYS A 14 11.82 -12.12 -14.45
CA LYS A 14 12.10 -13.53 -14.19
C LYS A 14 10.83 -14.29 -14.50
N ALA A 15 10.89 -15.28 -15.39
CA ALA A 15 9.79 -16.21 -15.60
C ALA A 15 9.53 -16.90 -14.25
N GLU A 16 8.54 -16.40 -13.52
CA GLU A 16 8.16 -17.00 -12.24
C GLU A 16 7.48 -18.34 -12.51
N PRO A 17 7.79 -19.37 -11.72
CA PRO A 17 7.08 -20.64 -11.82
C PRO A 17 5.59 -20.41 -11.56
N PRO A 18 4.68 -21.18 -12.18
CA PRO A 18 3.25 -21.03 -11.97
C PRO A 18 2.95 -21.24 -10.47
N ARG A 19 2.60 -20.17 -9.80
CA ARG A 19 2.22 -20.17 -8.38
C ARG A 19 0.77 -20.64 -8.27
N LYS A 20 0.42 -21.29 -7.18
CA LYS A 20 -0.95 -21.73 -6.94
C LYS A 20 -1.71 -20.63 -6.21
N PRO A 21 -2.90 -20.22 -6.72
CA PRO A 21 -3.74 -19.30 -5.98
C PRO A 21 -4.13 -19.90 -4.63
N LEU A 22 -4.22 -19.05 -3.61
CA LEU A 22 -4.68 -19.47 -2.30
C LEU A 22 -6.10 -20.04 -2.37
N THR A 23 -6.28 -21.20 -1.80
CA THR A 23 -7.60 -21.81 -1.72
C THR A 23 -8.46 -21.09 -0.68
N LYS A 24 -9.77 -21.01 -0.92
CA LYS A 24 -10.73 -20.47 0.06
C LYS A 24 -10.56 -21.12 1.45
N ALA A 25 -10.29 -22.43 1.49
CA ALA A 25 -10.07 -23.17 2.73
C ALA A 25 -8.86 -22.64 3.55
N MET A 26 -7.79 -22.20 2.88
CA MET A 26 -6.62 -21.61 3.57
C MET A 26 -6.98 -20.25 4.17
N ILE A 27 -7.74 -19.43 3.45
CA ILE A 27 -8.21 -18.12 3.92
C ILE A 27 -9.17 -18.33 5.12
N ASP A 28 -10.13 -19.23 5.01
CA ASP A 28 -11.11 -19.54 6.05
C ASP A 28 -10.42 -20.06 7.34
N PHE A 29 -9.34 -20.83 7.21
CA PHE A 29 -8.55 -21.31 8.34
C PHE A 29 -7.80 -20.18 9.06
N THR A 30 -7.27 -19.19 8.33
CA THR A 30 -6.51 -18.09 8.93
C THR A 30 -7.41 -17.00 9.53
N LYS A 31 -8.67 -16.91 9.10
CA LYS A 31 -9.62 -15.87 9.51
C LYS A 31 -9.78 -15.72 11.03
N PRO A 32 -10.11 -16.76 11.82
CA PRO A 32 -10.26 -16.63 13.27
C PRO A 32 -8.96 -16.24 13.97
N ILE A 33 -7.80 -16.64 13.42
CA ILE A 33 -6.49 -16.28 13.95
C ILE A 33 -6.25 -14.78 13.76
N LEU A 34 -6.56 -14.24 12.58
CA LEU A 34 -6.40 -12.83 12.27
C LEU A 34 -7.39 -11.95 13.03
N GLU A 35 -8.64 -12.37 13.16
CA GLU A 35 -9.63 -11.66 13.98
C GLU A 35 -9.17 -11.55 15.44
N LYS A 36 -8.71 -12.66 16.02
CA LYS A 36 -8.14 -12.66 17.37
C LYS A 36 -6.94 -11.74 17.49
N TRP A 37 -6.03 -11.79 16.51
CA TRP A 37 -4.87 -10.91 16.47
C TRP A 37 -5.27 -9.44 16.39
N PHE A 38 -6.27 -9.06 15.58
CA PHE A 38 -6.76 -7.68 15.52
C PHE A 38 -7.28 -7.20 16.88
N PHE A 39 -8.00 -8.04 17.63
CA PHE A 39 -8.41 -7.70 19.00
C PHE A 39 -7.24 -7.52 19.96
N GLU A 40 -6.25 -8.40 19.92
CA GLU A 40 -5.07 -8.35 20.80
C GLU A 40 -4.26 -7.05 20.61
N ILE A 41 -4.29 -6.48 19.41
CA ILE A 41 -3.57 -5.23 19.10
C ILE A 41 -4.44 -3.97 19.28
N GLY A 42 -5.65 -4.12 19.83
CA GLY A 42 -6.56 -3.01 20.08
C GLY A 42 -7.38 -2.54 18.87
N PHE A 43 -7.33 -3.25 17.74
CA PHE A 43 -8.22 -3.01 16.62
C PHE A 43 -9.49 -3.82 16.81
N ASN A 44 -10.65 -3.13 16.92
CA ASN A 44 -11.93 -3.81 17.11
C ASN A 44 -12.56 -4.17 15.75
N PRO A 45 -12.48 -5.43 15.29
CA PRO A 45 -13.04 -5.84 14.00
C PRO A 45 -14.57 -5.74 13.94
N ASN A 46 -15.27 -5.71 15.09
CA ASN A 46 -16.73 -5.57 15.12
C ASN A 46 -17.22 -4.17 14.73
N GLU A 47 -16.34 -3.18 14.69
CA GLU A 47 -16.66 -1.82 14.25
C GLU A 47 -16.48 -1.62 12.75
N VAL A 48 -16.01 -2.63 12.03
CA VAL A 48 -15.85 -2.61 10.58
C VAL A 48 -16.98 -3.40 9.96
N GLU A 49 -17.56 -2.87 8.88
CA GLU A 49 -18.55 -3.63 8.11
C GLU A 49 -18.01 -5.01 7.74
N ARG A 50 -18.82 -6.06 7.90
CA ARG A 50 -18.38 -7.45 7.75
C ARG A 50 -17.72 -7.73 6.40
N SER A 51 -18.26 -7.18 5.33
CA SER A 51 -17.71 -7.33 3.97
C SER A 51 -16.31 -6.72 3.84
N GLN A 52 -16.09 -5.57 4.47
CA GLN A 52 -14.81 -4.87 4.49
C GLN A 52 -13.78 -5.61 5.36
N LEU A 53 -14.23 -6.14 6.50
CA LEU A 53 -13.40 -6.97 7.38
C LEU A 53 -12.99 -8.27 6.67
N ASP A 54 -13.90 -8.94 5.98
CA ASP A 54 -13.59 -10.17 5.23
C ASP A 54 -12.59 -9.90 4.10
N THR A 55 -12.71 -8.77 3.41
CA THR A 55 -11.76 -8.32 2.39
C THR A 55 -10.37 -8.06 2.98
N LEU A 56 -10.30 -7.37 4.11
CA LEU A 56 -9.05 -7.10 4.83
C LEU A 56 -8.37 -8.39 5.28
N ILE A 57 -9.13 -9.29 5.91
CA ILE A 57 -8.62 -10.58 6.38
C ILE A 57 -8.11 -11.43 5.23
N ALA A 58 -8.85 -11.51 4.13
CA ALA A 58 -8.43 -12.25 2.95
C ALA A 58 -7.10 -11.70 2.40
N TRP A 59 -6.98 -10.38 2.23
CA TRP A 59 -5.75 -9.77 1.76
C TRP A 59 -4.57 -10.02 2.71
N VAL A 60 -4.76 -9.87 4.03
CA VAL A 60 -3.70 -10.10 5.02
C VAL A 60 -3.29 -11.56 5.07
N ALA A 61 -4.24 -12.51 4.91
CA ALA A 61 -3.95 -13.92 4.83
C ALA A 61 -3.14 -14.26 3.58
N GLU A 62 -3.57 -13.79 2.40
CA GLU A 62 -2.84 -13.98 1.13
C GLU A 62 -1.41 -13.43 1.25
N TYR A 63 -1.28 -12.21 1.75
CA TYR A 63 0.02 -11.60 1.92
C TYR A 63 0.91 -12.41 2.86
N GLY A 64 0.41 -12.75 4.05
CA GLY A 64 1.17 -13.50 5.06
C GLY A 64 1.59 -14.88 4.59
N ILE A 65 0.71 -15.62 3.90
CA ILE A 65 1.01 -16.95 3.37
C ILE A 65 2.01 -16.86 2.22
N SER A 66 1.87 -15.89 1.32
CA SER A 66 2.81 -15.70 0.20
C SER A 66 4.22 -15.31 0.69
N MET A 67 4.31 -14.58 1.81
CA MET A 67 5.60 -14.25 2.43
C MET A 67 6.24 -15.46 3.11
N ALA A 68 5.44 -16.35 3.71
CA ALA A 68 5.93 -17.57 4.33
C ALA A 68 6.30 -18.66 3.30
N HIS A 69 5.66 -18.67 2.15
CA HIS A 69 5.79 -19.68 1.10
C HIS A 69 5.91 -19.03 -0.30
N PRO A 70 6.96 -18.23 -0.55
CA PRO A 70 7.07 -17.42 -1.78
C PRO A 70 7.13 -18.25 -3.07
N ASP A 71 7.60 -19.49 -2.99
CA ASP A 71 7.71 -20.39 -4.14
C ASP A 71 6.43 -21.19 -4.42
N GLN A 72 5.45 -21.14 -3.53
CA GLN A 72 4.25 -21.99 -3.60
C GLN A 72 2.96 -21.21 -3.80
N CYS A 73 2.90 -19.97 -3.33
CA CYS A 73 1.70 -19.16 -3.32
C CYS A 73 1.90 -17.84 -4.04
N ASP A 74 0.86 -17.43 -4.78
CA ASP A 74 0.81 -16.10 -5.38
C ASP A 74 0.68 -15.01 -4.31
N ARG A 75 1.28 -13.88 -4.59
CA ARG A 75 1.08 -12.66 -3.81
C ARG A 75 -0.29 -12.04 -4.15
N PRO A 76 -0.90 -11.24 -3.25
CA PRO A 76 -2.08 -10.49 -3.59
C PRO A 76 -1.94 -9.75 -4.91
N ALA A 77 -2.94 -9.86 -5.79
CA ALA A 77 -2.90 -9.21 -7.10
C ALA A 77 -2.94 -7.68 -7.02
N LYS A 78 -3.51 -7.14 -5.94
CA LYS A 78 -3.63 -5.70 -5.69
C LYS A 78 -3.00 -5.32 -4.36
N CYS A 79 -2.50 -4.09 -4.30
CA CYS A 79 -2.10 -3.41 -3.07
C CYS A 79 -3.32 -3.15 -2.17
N LEU A 80 -3.13 -2.90 -0.89
CA LEU A 80 -4.21 -2.61 0.06
C LEU A 80 -4.31 -1.11 0.32
N MET A 81 -5.51 -0.53 0.22
CA MET A 81 -5.76 0.85 0.64
C MET A 81 -6.80 0.91 1.76
N LEU A 82 -6.37 1.33 2.95
CA LEU A 82 -7.24 1.56 4.09
C LEU A 82 -7.87 2.96 3.95
N CYS A 83 -9.16 2.99 3.72
CA CYS A 83 -9.95 4.19 3.47
C CYS A 83 -10.84 4.53 4.68
N GLY A 84 -11.13 5.80 4.90
CA GLY A 84 -12.08 6.21 5.93
C GLY A 84 -11.74 7.56 6.54
N GLN A 85 -12.65 8.10 7.32
CA GLN A 85 -12.47 9.38 7.99
C GLN A 85 -11.32 9.38 9.00
N CYS A 86 -10.92 10.57 9.41
CA CYS A 86 -9.91 10.75 10.45
C CYS A 86 -10.32 10.06 11.77
N GLY A 87 -9.37 9.43 12.46
CA GLY A 87 -9.62 8.76 13.74
C GLY A 87 -10.15 7.31 13.64
N ARG A 88 -10.35 6.78 12.44
CA ARG A 88 -10.89 5.40 12.24
C ARG A 88 -9.85 4.29 12.34
N GLY A 89 -8.67 4.55 12.86
CA GLY A 89 -7.65 3.50 13.10
C GLY A 89 -6.81 3.10 11.88
N LYS A 90 -6.93 3.75 10.71
CA LYS A 90 -6.17 3.43 9.50
C LYS A 90 -4.66 3.37 9.74
N THR A 91 -4.09 4.47 10.23
CA THR A 91 -2.65 4.57 10.54
C THR A 91 -2.23 3.55 11.61
N MET A 92 -3.08 3.30 12.61
CA MET A 92 -2.81 2.28 13.63
C MET A 92 -2.70 0.89 12.98
N LEU A 93 -3.68 0.50 12.18
CA LEU A 93 -3.67 -0.78 11.47
C LEU A 93 -2.48 -0.89 10.50
N ALA A 94 -2.19 0.18 9.74
CA ALA A 94 -1.03 0.22 8.84
C ALA A 94 0.30 0.03 9.59
N LYS A 95 0.46 0.67 10.76
CA LYS A 95 1.65 0.48 11.63
C LYS A 95 1.75 -0.93 12.20
N LEU A 96 0.63 -1.58 12.48
CA LEU A 96 0.62 -2.96 12.95
C LEU A 96 1.04 -3.93 11.85
N LEU A 97 0.50 -3.76 10.64
CA LEU A 97 0.90 -4.55 9.47
C LEU A 97 2.37 -4.31 9.13
N HIS A 98 2.85 -3.06 9.18
CA HIS A 98 4.27 -2.73 9.06
C HIS A 98 5.15 -3.53 10.02
N LYS A 99 4.80 -3.54 11.32
CA LYS A 99 5.56 -4.29 12.33
C LYS A 99 5.49 -5.80 12.12
N LYS A 100 4.30 -6.32 11.78
CA LYS A 100 4.09 -7.77 11.60
C LYS A 100 4.87 -8.33 10.43
N PHE A 101 4.92 -7.60 9.32
CA PHE A 101 5.53 -8.04 8.06
C PHE A 101 6.88 -7.38 7.74
N VAL A 102 7.40 -6.58 8.67
CA VAL A 102 8.71 -5.90 8.52
C VAL A 102 8.76 -5.06 7.23
N LEU A 103 7.71 -4.25 7.01
CA LEU A 103 7.60 -3.40 5.83
C LEU A 103 8.35 -2.07 6.04
N SER A 104 8.68 -1.37 4.96
CA SER A 104 9.18 0.01 5.04
C SER A 104 8.02 0.97 5.24
N PHE A 105 8.04 1.83 6.27
CA PHE A 105 6.95 2.76 6.60
C PHE A 105 7.33 4.20 6.26
N TRP A 106 6.48 4.88 5.49
CA TRP A 106 6.65 6.25 5.04
C TRP A 106 5.35 7.03 5.19
N ASN A 107 5.45 8.29 5.59
CA ASN A 107 4.32 9.21 5.51
C ASN A 107 4.31 9.90 4.13
N ALA A 108 3.14 10.16 3.55
CA ALA A 108 3.03 10.79 2.23
C ALA A 108 3.69 12.17 2.18
N ASP A 109 3.63 12.98 3.26
CA ASP A 109 4.32 14.28 3.33
C ASP A 109 5.87 14.16 3.38
N GLU A 110 6.39 13.08 3.95
CA GLU A 110 7.83 12.77 3.90
C GLU A 110 8.25 12.39 2.47
N LEU A 111 7.45 11.58 1.79
CA LEU A 111 7.69 11.23 0.38
C LEU A 111 7.57 12.44 -0.54
N ASP A 112 6.66 13.36 -0.27
CA ASP A 112 6.53 14.63 -1.00
C ASP A 112 7.78 15.53 -0.82
N LYS A 113 8.36 15.57 0.39
CA LYS A 113 9.65 16.24 0.64
C LYS A 113 10.80 15.60 -0.14
N ILE A 114 10.84 14.27 -0.16
CA ILE A 114 11.85 13.53 -0.92
C ILE A 114 11.68 13.77 -2.43
N ALA A 115 10.43 13.81 -2.92
CA ALA A 115 10.14 13.95 -4.34
C ALA A 115 10.70 15.24 -4.97
N VAL A 116 10.72 16.35 -4.23
CA VAL A 116 11.24 17.64 -4.72
C VAL A 116 12.77 17.73 -4.72
N ASP A 117 13.45 16.84 -4.02
CA ASP A 117 14.92 16.74 -4.02
C ASP A 117 15.33 15.62 -5.02
N GLU A 118 15.97 16.00 -6.12
CA GLU A 118 16.28 15.09 -7.22
C GLU A 118 17.21 13.93 -6.82
N GLU A 119 18.23 14.23 -6.02
CA GLU A 119 19.19 13.24 -5.56
C GLU A 119 18.51 12.26 -4.60
N ASN A 120 17.79 12.78 -3.60
CA ASN A 120 17.04 11.97 -2.66
C ASN A 120 15.91 11.18 -3.32
N ALA A 121 15.17 11.76 -4.29
CA ALA A 121 14.14 11.08 -5.04
C ALA A 121 14.71 9.92 -5.87
N SER A 122 15.86 10.11 -6.51
CA SER A 122 16.54 9.08 -7.28
C SER A 122 17.06 7.97 -6.36
N TYR A 123 17.71 8.32 -5.26
CA TYR A 123 18.20 7.38 -4.27
C TYR A 123 17.06 6.55 -3.65
N PHE A 124 15.98 7.21 -3.23
CA PHE A 124 14.78 6.56 -2.69
C PHE A 124 14.17 5.58 -3.70
N THR A 125 14.03 6.02 -4.95
CA THR A 125 13.48 5.20 -6.03
C THR A 125 14.32 3.94 -6.24
N LEU A 126 15.63 4.09 -6.37
CA LEU A 126 16.52 2.97 -6.64
C LEU A 126 16.65 2.01 -5.44
N ARG A 127 16.76 2.53 -4.23
CA ARG A 127 17.04 1.72 -3.03
C ARG A 127 15.78 1.18 -2.37
N THR A 128 14.71 1.94 -2.32
CA THR A 128 13.50 1.59 -1.58
C THR A 128 12.40 1.06 -2.49
N ILE A 129 12.12 1.76 -3.60
CA ILE A 129 11.03 1.36 -4.49
C ILE A 129 11.48 0.16 -5.35
N TYR A 130 12.64 0.24 -5.99
CA TYR A 130 13.08 -0.76 -6.96
C TYR A 130 14.03 -1.82 -6.41
N GLY A 131 14.90 -1.49 -5.50
CA GLY A 131 15.94 -2.38 -4.98
C GLY A 131 15.68 -2.96 -3.59
N GLY A 132 14.71 -2.42 -2.85
CA GLY A 132 14.40 -2.88 -1.49
C GLY A 132 13.68 -4.24 -1.48
N GLU A 133 14.09 -5.13 -0.59
CA GLU A 133 13.44 -6.44 -0.41
C GLU A 133 12.07 -6.32 0.27
N SER A 134 11.87 -5.32 1.14
CA SER A 134 10.61 -5.11 1.84
C SER A 134 9.59 -4.33 1.03
N ASP A 135 8.33 -4.69 1.16
CA ASP A 135 7.20 -3.92 0.65
C ASP A 135 7.00 -2.61 1.43
N LEU A 136 6.07 -1.77 1.00
CA LEU A 136 5.92 -0.41 1.50
C LEU A 136 4.62 -0.21 2.26
N VAL A 137 4.66 0.64 3.29
CA VAL A 137 3.49 1.30 3.85
C VAL A 137 3.60 2.79 3.55
N ILE A 138 2.53 3.39 3.01
CA ILE A 138 2.44 4.83 2.75
C ILE A 138 1.22 5.37 3.48
N ASP A 139 1.46 6.14 4.52
CA ASP A 139 0.41 6.69 5.38
C ASP A 139 -0.05 8.06 4.90
N ASP A 140 -1.37 8.29 4.95
CA ASP A 140 -2.05 9.57 4.67
C ASP A 140 -1.86 10.10 3.22
N ILE A 141 -1.95 9.24 2.19
CA ILE A 141 -2.03 9.70 0.80
C ILE A 141 -3.24 10.61 0.62
N GLY A 142 -3.01 11.80 0.07
CA GLY A 142 -4.04 12.83 -0.10
C GLY A 142 -3.97 13.95 0.93
N ALA A 143 -3.11 13.84 1.95
CA ALA A 143 -2.93 14.84 3.00
C ALA A 143 -1.59 15.63 2.90
N GLU A 144 -0.67 15.21 2.04
CA GLU A 144 0.62 15.88 1.83
C GLU A 144 0.48 17.28 1.24
N THR A 145 1.53 18.11 1.36
CA THR A 145 1.50 19.54 0.97
C THR A 145 1.50 19.77 -0.54
N LEU A 146 1.98 18.82 -1.35
CA LEU A 146 2.26 18.95 -2.78
C LEU A 146 3.28 20.05 -3.10
N ARG A 147 4.50 19.79 -2.68
CA ARG A 147 5.62 20.69 -2.91
C ARG A 147 6.03 20.71 -4.38
N THR A 148 6.50 21.85 -4.82
CA THR A 148 6.98 22.06 -6.19
C THR A 148 8.48 22.35 -6.18
N ARG A 149 9.18 21.97 -7.25
CA ARG A 149 10.55 22.36 -7.49
C ARG A 149 10.56 23.57 -8.41
N TYR A 150 11.17 24.68 -7.95
CA TYR A 150 11.30 25.92 -8.72
C TYR A 150 9.98 26.47 -9.29
N GLY A 151 8.85 26.27 -8.61
CA GLY A 151 7.54 26.72 -9.06
C GLY A 151 6.90 25.90 -10.19
N ASN A 152 7.47 24.75 -10.53
CA ASN A 152 6.92 23.81 -11.51
C ASN A 152 5.73 23.02 -10.94
N ALA A 153 5.23 22.04 -11.72
CA ALA A 153 4.20 21.12 -11.23
C ALA A 153 4.69 20.32 -10.00
N PRO A 154 3.78 19.90 -9.09
CA PRO A 154 4.14 19.05 -7.98
C PRO A 154 4.84 17.75 -8.41
N GLU A 155 5.87 17.36 -7.65
CA GLU A 155 6.67 16.16 -7.96
C GLU A 155 6.10 14.86 -7.36
N PHE A 156 5.25 14.96 -6.33
CA PHE A 156 4.67 13.79 -5.67
C PHE A 156 3.86 12.87 -6.61
N PRO A 157 3.07 13.38 -7.58
CA PRO A 157 2.42 12.51 -8.58
C PRO A 157 3.41 11.66 -9.38
N GLN A 158 4.61 12.15 -9.66
CA GLN A 158 5.66 11.36 -10.32
C GLN A 158 6.21 10.27 -9.40
N MET A 159 6.32 10.55 -8.09
CA MET A 159 6.69 9.54 -7.10
C MET A 159 5.63 8.41 -7.04
N LEU A 160 4.35 8.76 -7.01
CA LEU A 160 3.24 7.78 -7.08
C LEU A 160 3.30 6.96 -8.36
N GLN A 161 3.71 7.58 -9.50
CA GLN A 161 3.93 6.87 -10.75
C GLN A 161 5.03 5.80 -10.63
N ARG A 162 6.16 6.12 -10.02
CA ARG A 162 7.26 5.16 -9.80
C ARG A 162 6.83 4.01 -8.88
N ILE A 163 6.01 4.30 -7.89
CA ILE A 163 5.41 3.30 -7.00
C ILE A 163 4.46 2.37 -7.77
N TYR A 164 3.60 2.93 -8.63
CA TYR A 164 2.74 2.15 -9.52
C TYR A 164 3.57 1.23 -10.45
N ASP A 165 4.63 1.74 -11.05
CA ASP A 165 5.51 0.97 -11.93
C ASP A 165 6.21 -0.18 -11.17
N ALA A 166 6.59 0.05 -9.91
CA ALA A 166 7.16 -1.00 -9.06
C ALA A 166 6.16 -2.10 -8.75
N TRP A 167 4.90 -1.75 -8.46
CA TRP A 167 3.84 -2.75 -8.32
C TRP A 167 3.61 -3.51 -9.62
N LYS A 168 3.41 -2.80 -10.74
CA LYS A 168 3.04 -3.37 -12.04
C LYS A 168 4.10 -4.32 -12.61
N TYR A 169 5.38 -3.92 -12.50
CA TYR A 169 6.47 -4.60 -13.21
C TYR A 169 7.43 -5.37 -12.29
N ARG A 170 7.34 -5.17 -10.97
CA ARG A 170 8.26 -5.80 -10.00
C ARG A 170 7.53 -6.54 -8.88
N GLY A 171 6.21 -6.55 -8.88
CA GLY A 171 5.40 -7.22 -7.86
C GLY A 171 5.51 -6.60 -6.46
N LYS A 172 5.97 -5.32 -6.36
CA LYS A 172 6.05 -4.61 -5.10
C LYS A 172 4.66 -4.37 -4.55
N LEU A 173 4.36 -4.80 -3.33
CA LEU A 173 3.08 -4.52 -2.70
C LEU A 173 3.16 -3.29 -1.78
N ILE A 174 2.07 -2.56 -1.77
CA ILE A 174 1.94 -1.33 -1.00
C ILE A 174 0.68 -1.43 -0.12
N ILE A 175 0.83 -1.08 1.16
CA ILE A 175 -0.30 -0.78 2.04
C ILE A 175 -0.38 0.73 2.13
N ALA A 176 -1.51 1.31 1.76
CA ALA A 176 -1.70 2.75 1.85
C ALA A 176 -2.85 3.11 2.78
N THR A 177 -2.82 4.31 3.34
CA THR A 177 -3.97 4.90 4.03
C THR A 177 -4.40 6.20 3.38
N THR A 178 -5.69 6.50 3.40
CA THR A 178 -6.24 7.76 2.87
C THR A 178 -7.56 8.15 3.53
N ASN A 179 -7.85 9.44 3.55
CA ASN A 179 -9.17 9.97 3.92
C ASN A 179 -10.11 10.13 2.71
N LEU A 180 -9.59 10.01 1.48
CA LEU A 180 -10.36 10.26 0.25
C LEU A 180 -11.15 9.03 -0.22
N GLY A 181 -10.57 7.83 -0.10
CA GLY A 181 -11.15 6.59 -0.61
C GLY A 181 -11.00 6.42 -2.13
N LEU A 182 -11.51 5.29 -2.65
CA LEU A 182 -11.51 4.95 -4.09
C LEU A 182 -12.95 4.80 -4.64
N SER A 183 -13.94 5.42 -4.01
CA SER A 183 -15.26 5.62 -4.63
C SER A 183 -15.15 6.59 -5.81
N ALA A 184 -16.19 6.69 -6.63
CA ALA A 184 -16.21 7.65 -7.76
C ALA A 184 -15.86 9.08 -7.30
N VAL A 185 -16.38 9.53 -6.15
CA VAL A 185 -16.03 10.83 -5.56
C VAL A 185 -14.58 10.88 -5.12
N GLY A 186 -14.06 9.86 -4.46
CA GLY A 186 -12.68 9.80 -4.03
C GLY A 186 -11.70 9.80 -5.20
N ILE A 187 -11.99 9.05 -6.27
CA ILE A 187 -11.20 9.07 -7.51
C ILE A 187 -11.19 10.46 -8.13
N GLN A 188 -12.33 11.15 -8.16
CA GLN A 188 -12.40 12.53 -8.66
C GLN A 188 -11.55 13.50 -7.81
N MET A 189 -11.54 13.34 -6.48
CA MET A 189 -10.69 14.13 -5.60
C MET A 189 -9.19 13.85 -5.85
N PHE A 190 -8.81 12.59 -6.05
CA PHE A 190 -7.44 12.24 -6.47
C PHE A 190 -7.09 12.81 -7.84
N ALA A 191 -8.03 12.81 -8.81
CA ALA A 191 -7.82 13.39 -10.13
C ALA A 191 -7.60 14.91 -10.06
N GLN A 192 -8.36 15.63 -9.24
CA GLN A 192 -8.15 17.06 -9.01
C GLN A 192 -6.79 17.36 -8.35
N ARG A 193 -6.31 16.45 -7.48
CA ARG A 193 -5.09 16.65 -6.72
C ARG A 193 -3.84 16.23 -7.49
N TYR A 194 -3.87 15.09 -8.20
CA TYR A 194 -2.70 14.45 -8.81
C TYR A 194 -2.78 14.31 -10.33
N GLY A 195 -3.91 14.71 -10.93
CA GLY A 195 -4.23 14.47 -12.33
C GLY A 195 -4.95 13.13 -12.56
N GLU A 196 -5.76 13.07 -13.62
CA GLU A 196 -6.61 11.93 -13.98
C GLU A 196 -5.82 10.62 -14.09
N ARG A 197 -4.71 10.65 -14.82
CA ARG A 197 -3.86 9.48 -15.04
C ARG A 197 -3.35 8.86 -13.74
N THR A 198 -2.97 9.67 -12.75
CA THR A 198 -2.50 9.17 -11.45
C THR A 198 -3.66 8.59 -10.65
N ALA A 199 -4.83 9.22 -10.68
CA ALA A 199 -6.03 8.72 -10.01
C ALA A 199 -6.49 7.36 -10.55
N GLU A 200 -6.51 7.19 -11.88
CA GLU A 200 -6.83 5.91 -12.54
C GLU A 200 -5.85 4.79 -12.12
N ARG A 201 -4.56 5.09 -12.03
CA ARG A 201 -3.53 4.14 -11.59
C ARG A 201 -3.67 3.75 -10.13
N LEU A 202 -4.02 4.68 -9.27
CA LEU A 202 -4.33 4.35 -7.87
C LEU A 202 -5.55 3.42 -7.78
N ALA A 203 -6.59 3.66 -8.58
CA ALA A 203 -7.77 2.79 -8.63
C ALA A 203 -7.45 1.39 -9.21
N GLU A 204 -6.55 1.30 -10.19
CA GLU A 204 -6.08 0.01 -10.74
C GLU A 204 -5.27 -0.76 -9.70
N MET A 205 -4.33 -0.09 -9.02
CA MET A 205 -3.35 -0.69 -8.13
C MET A 205 -3.95 -1.18 -6.82
N PHE A 206 -4.90 -0.43 -6.23
CA PHE A 206 -5.36 -0.68 -4.88
C PHE A 206 -6.70 -1.41 -4.78
N LEU A 207 -6.79 -2.29 -3.78
CA LEU A 207 -8.03 -2.83 -3.25
C LEU A 207 -8.44 -1.96 -2.05
N PRO A 208 -9.56 -1.23 -2.12
CA PRO A 208 -10.00 -0.39 -1.00
C PRO A 208 -10.66 -1.22 0.10
N VAL A 209 -10.34 -0.91 1.34
CA VAL A 209 -11.04 -1.37 2.55
C VAL A 209 -11.48 -0.15 3.33
N TYR A 210 -12.77 0.01 3.55
CA TYR A 210 -13.37 1.15 4.23
C TYR A 210 -13.56 0.88 5.71
N LEU A 211 -12.85 1.64 6.56
CA LEU A 211 -12.99 1.61 8.01
C LEU A 211 -14.05 2.63 8.42
N THR A 212 -15.28 2.16 8.60
CA THR A 212 -16.48 3.00 8.81
C THR A 212 -16.98 3.07 10.26
N GLY A 213 -16.31 2.37 11.20
CA GLY A 213 -16.71 2.30 12.61
C GLY A 213 -16.98 3.67 13.26
N GLU A 214 -17.70 3.68 14.38
CA GLU A 214 -18.01 4.91 15.12
C GLU A 214 -16.90 5.34 16.08
N THR A 215 -16.05 4.41 16.52
CA THR A 215 -14.97 4.67 17.48
C THR A 215 -13.91 5.61 16.91
N ASN A 216 -13.63 6.66 17.65
CA ASN A 216 -12.52 7.56 17.34
C ASN A 216 -11.29 7.15 18.15
N PHE A 217 -10.42 6.33 17.54
CA PHE A 217 -9.21 5.80 18.16
C PHE A 217 -8.22 6.87 18.65
N ARG A 218 -8.32 8.13 18.19
CA ARG A 218 -7.49 9.24 18.70
C ARG A 218 -7.85 9.66 20.13
N ARG A 219 -9.08 9.34 20.59
CA ARG A 219 -9.54 9.69 21.95
C ARG A 219 -9.10 8.69 23.02
N TYR A 220 -8.61 7.52 22.61
CA TYR A 220 -8.22 6.43 23.51
C TYR A 220 -6.71 6.15 23.51
N GLY A 221 -5.92 6.91 22.75
CA GLY A 221 -4.47 6.80 22.66
C GLY A 221 -3.78 7.95 23.41
N ASN A 222 -3.84 7.92 24.74
CA ASN A 222 -2.92 8.64 25.64
C ASN A 222 -2.30 7.61 26.57
#